data_05c6a0768951b0f1ef66617bf7d65826
#
_entry.id   05c6a0768951b0f1ef66617bf7d65826
#
_cell.length_a   1.000
_cell.length_b   1.000
_cell.length_c   1.000
_cell.angle_alpha   90.00
_cell.angle_beta   90.00
_cell.angle_gamma   90.00
#
_symmetry.space_group_name_H-M   'P 1'
#
loop_
_entity.id
_entity.type
_entity.pdbx_description
1 polymer ?
#
loop_
_entity_poly.entity_id
_entity_poly.type
_entity_poly.pdbx_seq_one_letter_code
_entity_poly.pdbx_strand_id
1 'polypeptide(L)'
;MRLTRNKMNKKSRRSFIKKSSVFGAGFFIIPRRVLGGVGYTAPSDQLLIAAIGAGGKGSDIRNSWASNERVIALCDVHPDGTHGVVKSRKKYPAANFYMNFNELLDKEKDLDAVTISTPDHTHGVIANRVMNRGLHTYIQKPLTHNIEEARQLTITAANNKVVTQMGNQG
;
A
#
# COMPACT_ATOMS: atom_id res chain seq x y z
N MET A 1 -5.17 35.93 -51.94
CA MET A 1 -4.41 35.23 -50.88
C MET A 1 -5.13 33.92 -50.56
N ARG A 2 -4.66 32.77 -51.12
CA ARG A 2 -5.31 31.46 -50.98
C ARG A 2 -4.71 30.75 -49.81
N LEU A 3 -5.52 30.46 -48.75
CA LEU A 3 -5.13 29.68 -47.61
C LEU A 3 -5.18 28.19 -47.97
N THR A 4 -4.02 27.55 -48.00
CA THR A 4 -3.87 26.11 -48.20
C THR A 4 -4.25 25.37 -46.93
N ARG A 5 -5.34 24.62 -46.99
CA ARG A 5 -5.81 23.71 -45.94
C ARG A 5 -4.85 22.52 -45.79
N ASN A 6 -4.13 22.46 -44.68
CA ASN A 6 -3.27 21.33 -44.33
C ASN A 6 -4.14 20.06 -44.04
N LYS A 7 -4.08 19.06 -44.93
CA LYS A 7 -4.76 17.79 -44.80
C LYS A 7 -4.08 16.98 -43.70
N MET A 8 -4.69 16.91 -42.50
CA MET A 8 -4.31 15.97 -41.49
C MET A 8 -4.49 14.52 -41.99
N ASN A 9 -3.39 13.80 -42.11
CA ASN A 9 -3.34 12.43 -42.58
C ASN A 9 -3.93 11.48 -41.52
N LYS A 10 -5.22 11.13 -41.62
CA LYS A 10 -5.91 10.19 -40.76
C LYS A 10 -5.29 8.81 -40.98
N LYS A 11 -4.40 8.37 -40.02
CA LYS A 11 -3.89 6.99 -40.01
C LYS A 11 -5.07 6.03 -39.84
N SER A 12 -5.33 5.20 -40.85
CA SER A 12 -6.40 4.22 -40.86
C SER A 12 -6.11 3.12 -39.82
N ARG A 13 -7.16 2.61 -39.12
CA ARG A 13 -7.09 1.46 -38.21
C ARG A 13 -6.40 0.26 -38.85
N ARG A 14 -6.63 0.05 -40.14
CA ARG A 14 -6.02 -1.03 -40.95
C ARG A 14 -4.50 -0.87 -41.10
N SER A 15 -3.98 0.37 -41.22
CA SER A 15 -2.54 0.63 -41.28
C SER A 15 -1.85 0.47 -39.93
N PHE A 16 -2.57 0.73 -38.84
CA PHE A 16 -2.11 0.48 -37.48
C PHE A 16 -1.97 -1.03 -37.24
N ILE A 17 -3.02 -1.81 -37.53
CA ILE A 17 -3.01 -3.28 -37.37
C ILE A 17 -1.92 -3.93 -38.22
N LYS A 18 -1.73 -3.52 -39.48
CA LYS A 18 -0.65 -4.06 -40.33
C LYS A 18 0.76 -3.75 -39.79
N LYS A 19 0.96 -2.60 -39.14
CA LYS A 19 2.25 -2.28 -38.50
C LYS A 19 2.47 -3.01 -37.19
N SER A 20 1.40 -3.30 -36.44
CA SER A 20 1.47 -4.10 -35.19
C SER A 20 1.75 -5.58 -35.45
N SER A 21 1.31 -6.14 -36.59
CA SER A 21 1.54 -7.56 -36.93
C SER A 21 3.00 -7.85 -37.35
N VAL A 22 3.79 -6.86 -37.71
CA VAL A 22 5.22 -7.06 -38.04
C VAL A 22 6.11 -7.10 -36.78
N PHE A 23 5.60 -6.59 -35.63
CA PHE A 23 6.29 -6.69 -34.34
C PHE A 23 5.92 -7.93 -33.52
N GLY A 24 5.04 -8.80 -34.02
CA GLY A 24 4.41 -9.89 -33.27
C GLY A 24 5.12 -11.24 -33.26
N ALA A 25 6.36 -11.34 -33.72
CA ALA A 25 7.12 -12.61 -33.69
C ALA A 25 8.25 -12.62 -32.63
N GLY A 26 8.23 -11.70 -31.69
CA GLY A 26 9.11 -11.75 -30.53
C GLY A 26 8.55 -12.68 -29.46
N PHE A 27 9.21 -13.78 -29.16
CA PHE A 27 8.92 -14.55 -27.96
C PHE A 27 9.24 -13.69 -26.74
N PHE A 28 8.21 -13.16 -26.06
CA PHE A 28 8.38 -12.54 -24.76
C PHE A 28 8.56 -13.63 -23.72
N ILE A 29 9.78 -13.84 -23.26
CA ILE A 29 10.05 -14.70 -22.10
C ILE A 29 9.67 -13.88 -20.86
N ILE A 30 8.46 -14.10 -20.36
CA ILE A 30 8.03 -13.52 -19.09
C ILE A 30 8.57 -14.44 -17.98
N PRO A 31 9.41 -13.93 -17.07
CA PRO A 31 9.91 -14.72 -15.96
C PRO A 31 8.76 -15.28 -15.12
N ARG A 32 8.83 -16.53 -14.69
CA ARG A 32 7.77 -17.21 -13.93
C ARG A 32 7.35 -16.46 -12.67
N ARG A 33 8.29 -15.76 -12.03
CA ARG A 33 8.03 -14.88 -10.87
C ARG A 33 7.03 -13.74 -11.15
N VAL A 34 6.82 -13.37 -12.42
CA VAL A 34 5.88 -12.32 -12.84
C VAL A 34 4.49 -12.91 -13.10
N LEU A 35 4.43 -14.18 -13.51
CA LEU A 35 3.18 -14.86 -13.85
C LEU A 35 2.48 -15.48 -12.61
N GLY A 36 3.18 -15.60 -11.48
CA GLY A 36 2.67 -16.32 -10.33
C GLY A 36 2.55 -17.83 -10.55
N GLY A 37 1.87 -18.54 -9.65
CA GLY A 37 1.62 -19.97 -9.72
C GLY A 37 2.30 -20.74 -8.60
N VAL A 38 2.35 -22.08 -8.69
CA VAL A 38 2.87 -22.93 -7.61
C VAL A 38 4.31 -22.51 -7.23
N GLY A 39 4.47 -22.02 -5.98
CA GLY A 39 5.73 -21.56 -5.41
C GLY A 39 6.15 -20.13 -5.79
N TYR A 40 5.28 -19.37 -6.50
CA TYR A 40 5.56 -17.97 -6.88
C TYR A 40 4.30 -17.12 -6.74
N THR A 41 4.40 -16.02 -6.00
CA THR A 41 3.37 -14.96 -5.93
C THR A 41 3.70 -13.92 -6.98
N ALA A 42 2.76 -13.62 -7.89
CA ALA A 42 2.96 -12.54 -8.83
C ALA A 42 3.02 -11.19 -8.09
N PRO A 43 3.78 -10.20 -8.55
CA PRO A 43 3.82 -8.88 -7.93
C PRO A 43 2.45 -8.19 -7.84
N SER A 44 1.54 -8.51 -8.78
CA SER A 44 0.13 -8.03 -8.78
C SER A 44 -0.73 -8.66 -7.69
N ASP A 45 -0.32 -9.80 -7.14
CA ASP A 45 -1.07 -10.55 -6.14
C ASP A 45 -0.58 -10.23 -4.71
N GLN A 46 0.46 -9.40 -4.60
CA GLN A 46 1.00 -8.95 -3.32
C GLN A 46 0.30 -7.67 -2.87
N LEU A 47 -0.08 -7.60 -1.59
CA LEU A 47 -0.61 -6.39 -0.99
C LEU A 47 0.50 -5.34 -0.80
N LEU A 48 0.18 -4.09 -1.08
CA LEU A 48 1.02 -2.94 -0.78
C LEU A 48 0.70 -2.41 0.62
N ILE A 49 1.63 -2.56 1.55
CA ILE A 49 1.40 -2.30 2.97
C ILE A 49 2.22 -1.12 3.46
N ALA A 50 1.62 -0.31 4.31
CA ALA A 50 2.33 0.66 5.14
C ALA A 50 2.27 0.30 6.63
N ALA A 51 3.31 0.69 7.39
CA ALA A 51 3.32 0.57 8.84
C ALA A 51 3.39 1.97 9.48
N ILE A 52 2.40 2.29 10.31
CA ILE A 52 2.37 3.49 11.14
C ILE A 52 2.71 3.09 12.59
N GLY A 53 3.78 3.67 13.15
CA GLY A 53 4.43 3.20 14.36
C GLY A 53 5.32 2.00 14.05
N ALA A 54 6.27 2.15 13.12
CA ALA A 54 7.09 1.05 12.59
C ALA A 54 8.22 0.60 13.52
N GLY A 55 8.42 1.30 14.64
CA GLY A 55 9.31 0.91 15.74
C GLY A 55 8.61 0.08 16.81
N GLY A 56 9.25 -0.20 17.93
CA GLY A 56 8.66 -0.88 19.08
C GLY A 56 7.87 -2.14 18.71
N LYS A 57 6.59 -2.19 19.11
CA LYS A 57 5.66 -3.28 18.77
C LYS A 57 5.34 -3.35 17.26
N GLY A 58 5.34 -2.23 16.57
CA GLY A 58 5.17 -2.19 15.11
C GLY A 58 6.27 -2.92 14.34
N SER A 59 7.35 -3.30 15.02
CA SER A 59 8.38 -4.17 14.45
C SER A 59 7.87 -5.56 14.07
N ASP A 60 6.70 -5.96 14.51
CA ASP A 60 6.07 -7.25 14.15
C ASP A 60 5.83 -7.35 12.64
N ILE A 61 5.67 -6.22 11.92
CA ILE A 61 5.63 -6.22 10.47
C ILE A 61 6.87 -6.86 9.83
N ARG A 62 7.98 -6.91 10.56
CA ARG A 62 9.21 -7.54 10.10
C ARG A 62 9.18 -9.06 10.20
N ASN A 63 8.34 -9.62 11.05
CA ASN A 63 8.54 -10.99 11.52
C ASN A 63 7.69 -12.03 10.77
N SER A 64 6.43 -11.77 10.45
CA SER A 64 5.60 -12.84 9.93
C SER A 64 4.53 -12.43 8.93
N TRP A 65 3.80 -11.38 9.19
CA TRP A 65 2.58 -11.14 8.41
C TRP A 65 2.79 -10.41 7.09
N ALA A 66 3.94 -9.79 6.90
CA ALA A 66 4.30 -9.19 5.61
C ALA A 66 5.38 -10.00 4.86
N SER A 67 5.56 -11.28 5.18
CA SER A 67 6.64 -12.08 4.59
C SER A 67 6.49 -12.26 3.08
N ASN A 68 5.25 -12.27 2.57
CA ASN A 68 4.94 -12.41 1.15
C ASN A 68 4.40 -11.13 0.52
N GLU A 69 4.25 -10.05 1.32
CA GLU A 69 3.67 -8.80 0.90
C GLU A 69 4.74 -7.72 0.72
N ARG A 70 4.37 -6.62 0.09
CA ARG A 70 5.29 -5.51 -0.17
C ARG A 70 5.06 -4.38 0.82
N VAL A 71 6.01 -4.18 1.74
CA VAL A 71 6.02 -2.99 2.59
C VAL A 71 6.64 -1.84 1.81
N ILE A 72 5.82 -0.85 1.44
CA ILE A 72 6.22 0.30 0.60
C ILE A 72 6.40 1.58 1.39
N ALA A 73 5.86 1.67 2.61
CA ALA A 73 6.01 2.86 3.45
C ALA A 73 6.10 2.50 4.94
N LEU A 74 6.92 3.26 5.64
CA LEU A 74 7.10 3.19 7.09
C LEU A 74 6.89 4.58 7.69
N CYS A 75 6.17 4.68 8.80
CA CYS A 75 6.00 5.93 9.54
C CYS A 75 6.35 5.74 11.01
N ASP A 76 7.18 6.63 11.54
CA ASP A 76 7.50 6.70 12.97
C ASP A 76 7.97 8.11 13.32
N VAL A 77 7.67 8.56 14.52
CA VAL A 77 8.09 9.90 15.01
C VAL A 77 9.57 9.94 15.41
N HIS A 78 10.21 8.77 15.57
CA HIS A 78 11.61 8.62 15.95
C HIS A 78 12.43 8.04 14.80
N PRO A 79 12.99 8.85 13.89
CA PRO A 79 13.72 8.38 12.71
C PRO A 79 14.98 7.59 13.05
N ASP A 80 15.62 7.92 14.18
CA ASP A 80 16.89 7.36 14.63
C ASP A 80 16.74 6.29 15.72
N GLY A 81 15.55 5.88 15.93
CA GLY A 81 14.93 5.26 17.07
C GLY A 81 15.64 4.14 17.79
N THR A 82 15.78 4.38 19.07
CA THR A 82 16.03 3.36 20.09
C THR A 82 14.94 2.27 20.12
N HIS A 83 13.78 2.53 19.55
CA HIS A 83 12.60 1.64 19.55
C HIS A 83 12.46 0.74 18.32
N GLY A 84 13.50 0.58 17.52
CA GLY A 84 13.51 -0.46 16.50
C GLY A 84 13.13 -0.03 15.08
N VAL A 85 12.73 1.24 14.81
CA VAL A 85 12.42 1.72 13.46
C VAL A 85 13.60 1.59 12.50
N VAL A 86 14.82 1.79 12.98
CA VAL A 86 16.05 1.59 12.21
C VAL A 86 16.14 0.17 11.66
N LYS A 87 15.75 -0.84 12.44
CA LYS A 87 15.75 -2.24 11.99
C LYS A 87 14.67 -2.47 10.92
N SER A 88 13.51 -1.83 11.03
CA SER A 88 12.43 -1.91 10.03
C SER A 88 12.88 -1.26 8.72
N ARG A 89 13.49 -0.07 8.76
CA ARG A 89 14.06 0.61 7.59
C ARG A 89 15.17 -0.22 6.93
N LYS A 90 15.99 -0.90 7.72
CA LYS A 90 17.04 -1.80 7.22
C LYS A 90 16.50 -3.03 6.50
N LYS A 91 15.37 -3.57 6.99
CA LYS A 91 14.70 -4.72 6.36
C LYS A 91 13.95 -4.33 5.08
N TYR A 92 13.40 -3.14 5.04
CA TYR A 92 12.64 -2.61 3.91
C TYR A 92 13.31 -1.36 3.31
N PRO A 93 14.49 -1.50 2.70
CA PRO A 93 15.28 -0.35 2.23
C PRO A 93 14.62 0.42 1.08
N ALA A 94 13.69 -0.21 0.37
CA ALA A 94 12.92 0.41 -0.71
C ALA A 94 11.64 1.12 -0.21
N ALA A 95 11.29 0.96 1.09
CA ALA A 95 10.12 1.62 1.65
C ALA A 95 10.41 3.10 1.93
N ASN A 96 9.49 3.97 1.54
CA ASN A 96 9.54 5.38 1.88
C ASN A 96 9.37 5.56 3.40
N PHE A 97 10.06 6.55 3.98
CA PHE A 97 9.95 6.84 5.40
C PHE A 97 9.32 8.20 5.66
N TYR A 98 8.37 8.23 6.57
CA TYR A 98 7.61 9.42 6.96
C TYR A 98 7.62 9.61 8.47
N MET A 99 7.67 10.86 8.93
CA MET A 99 7.47 11.21 10.34
C MET A 99 6.03 11.60 10.66
N ASN A 100 5.23 11.86 9.63
CA ASN A 100 3.82 12.21 9.75
C ASN A 100 2.96 11.23 8.93
N PHE A 101 2.04 10.55 9.59
CA PHE A 101 1.17 9.57 8.94
C PHE A 101 0.20 10.21 7.93
N ASN A 102 -0.19 11.48 8.09
CA ASN A 102 -1.01 12.16 7.09
C ASN A 102 -0.22 12.34 5.79
N GLU A 103 1.05 12.72 5.88
CA GLU A 103 1.92 12.83 4.71
C GLU A 103 2.09 11.49 4.00
N LEU A 104 2.28 10.40 4.76
CA LEU A 104 2.31 9.05 4.22
C LEU A 104 1.03 8.77 3.43
N LEU A 105 -0.13 8.95 4.04
CA LEU A 105 -1.42 8.71 3.41
C LEU A 105 -1.69 9.63 2.20
N ASP A 106 -1.10 10.82 2.17
CA ASP A 106 -1.26 11.75 1.05
C ASP A 106 -0.35 11.41 -0.13
N LYS A 107 0.80 10.82 0.10
CA LYS A 107 1.78 10.49 -0.93
C LYS A 107 1.63 9.07 -1.48
N GLU A 108 1.33 8.10 -0.61
CA GLU A 108 1.21 6.69 -1.00
C GLU A 108 -0.24 6.36 -1.42
N LYS A 109 -0.52 6.44 -2.72
CA LYS A 109 -1.88 6.27 -3.25
C LYS A 109 -2.23 4.82 -3.59
N ASP A 110 -1.23 3.97 -3.73
CA ASP A 110 -1.40 2.58 -4.16
C ASP A 110 -1.45 1.58 -2.99
N LEU A 111 -1.68 2.07 -1.77
CA LEU A 111 -1.78 1.21 -0.59
C LEU A 111 -3.05 0.37 -0.61
N ASP A 112 -2.93 -0.89 -0.21
CA ASP A 112 -4.05 -1.79 0.06
C ASP A 112 -4.38 -1.86 1.55
N ALA A 113 -3.34 -1.87 2.40
CA ALA A 113 -3.51 -2.05 3.84
C ALA A 113 -2.49 -1.26 4.67
N VAL A 114 -2.89 -0.95 5.90
CA VAL A 114 -2.04 -0.25 6.87
C VAL A 114 -2.03 -0.97 8.21
N THR A 115 -0.84 -1.13 8.79
CA THR A 115 -0.70 -1.57 10.18
C THR A 115 -0.50 -0.38 11.10
N ILE A 116 -1.18 -0.35 12.24
CA ILE A 116 -1.14 0.74 13.22
C ILE A 116 -0.66 0.16 14.55
N SER A 117 0.52 0.62 15.00
CA SER A 117 1.15 0.18 16.25
C SER A 117 1.75 1.37 17.01
N THR A 118 1.02 2.44 17.06
CA THR A 118 1.33 3.70 17.73
C THR A 118 0.93 3.63 19.22
N PRO A 119 1.12 4.66 20.02
CA PRO A 119 0.56 4.71 21.38
C PRO A 119 -0.97 4.59 21.38
N ASP A 120 -1.51 3.92 22.38
CA ASP A 120 -2.91 3.49 22.50
C ASP A 120 -3.94 4.56 22.17
N HIS A 121 -3.71 5.78 22.67
CA HIS A 121 -4.62 6.93 22.49
C HIS A 121 -4.69 7.48 21.06
N THR A 122 -3.83 7.01 20.16
CA THR A 122 -3.80 7.45 18.76
C THR A 122 -4.42 6.44 17.80
N HIS A 123 -4.69 5.22 18.25
CA HIS A 123 -5.20 4.13 17.41
C HIS A 123 -6.49 4.51 16.70
N GLY A 124 -7.51 4.97 17.44
CA GLY A 124 -8.82 5.31 16.90
C GLY A 124 -8.75 6.40 15.83
N VAL A 125 -8.00 7.46 16.11
CA VAL A 125 -7.87 8.61 15.20
C VAL A 125 -7.17 8.21 13.90
N ILE A 126 -6.07 7.48 14.00
CA ILE A 126 -5.30 7.05 12.83
C ILE A 126 -6.11 6.04 12.01
N ALA A 127 -6.71 5.04 12.69
CA ALA A 127 -7.51 4.01 12.04
C ALA A 127 -8.71 4.61 11.28
N ASN A 128 -9.41 5.57 11.89
CA ASN A 128 -10.53 6.24 11.22
C ASN A 128 -10.08 6.96 9.93
N ARG A 129 -8.92 7.62 9.95
CA ARG A 129 -8.38 8.27 8.75
C ARG A 129 -7.96 7.28 7.66
N VAL A 130 -7.33 6.16 8.06
CA VAL A 130 -6.92 5.09 7.15
C VAL A 130 -8.14 4.45 6.48
N MET A 131 -9.15 4.06 7.27
CA MET A 131 -10.37 3.43 6.78
C MET A 131 -11.19 4.35 5.87
N ASN A 132 -11.23 5.66 6.14
CA ASN A 132 -11.91 6.65 5.28
C ASN A 132 -11.22 6.83 3.92
N ARG A 133 -10.02 6.28 3.73
CA ARG A 133 -9.35 6.19 2.43
C ARG A 133 -9.57 4.85 1.72
N GLY A 134 -10.42 3.99 2.28
CA GLY A 134 -10.71 2.67 1.74
C GLY A 134 -9.61 1.65 1.97
N LEU A 135 -8.71 1.87 2.93
CA LEU A 135 -7.59 0.99 3.21
C LEU A 135 -7.93 -0.04 4.29
N HIS A 136 -7.59 -1.30 4.07
CA HIS A 136 -7.66 -2.36 5.07
C HIS A 136 -6.74 -2.05 6.24
N THR A 137 -7.13 -2.43 7.46
CA THR A 137 -6.42 -1.93 8.64
C THR A 137 -6.23 -3.01 9.70
N TYR A 138 -4.97 -3.21 10.09
CA TYR A 138 -4.63 -3.96 11.30
C TYR A 138 -4.22 -2.98 12.40
N ILE A 139 -4.88 -3.04 13.56
CA ILE A 139 -4.67 -2.09 14.67
C ILE A 139 -4.19 -2.89 15.87
N GLN A 140 -3.09 -2.45 16.48
CA GLN A 140 -2.59 -3.08 17.71
C GLN A 140 -3.59 -2.89 18.85
N LYS A 141 -3.54 -3.79 19.84
CA LYS A 141 -4.35 -3.68 21.06
C LYS A 141 -3.84 -2.52 21.95
N PRO A 142 -4.72 -1.85 22.69
CA PRO A 142 -6.18 -1.89 22.60
C PRO A 142 -6.66 -1.21 21.30
N LEU A 143 -7.82 -1.62 20.79
CA LEU A 143 -8.35 -1.12 19.52
C LEU A 143 -8.50 0.40 19.52
N THR A 144 -9.03 0.94 20.60
CA THR A 144 -9.32 2.37 20.78
C THR A 144 -9.13 2.79 22.24
N HIS A 145 -9.10 4.08 22.48
CA HIS A 145 -9.00 4.66 23.81
C HIS A 145 -10.35 4.70 24.57
N ASN A 146 -11.46 4.73 23.83
CA ASN A 146 -12.81 4.77 24.40
C ASN A 146 -13.83 4.03 23.52
N ILE A 147 -15.04 3.81 24.07
CA ILE A 147 -16.12 3.06 23.42
C ILE A 147 -16.66 3.83 22.18
N GLU A 148 -16.71 5.14 22.24
CA GLU A 148 -17.21 5.97 21.13
C GLU A 148 -16.34 5.82 19.88
N GLU A 149 -15.02 5.85 20.05
CA GLU A 149 -14.08 5.56 18.96
C GLU A 149 -14.31 4.18 18.34
N ALA A 150 -14.53 3.14 19.19
CA ALA A 150 -14.77 1.79 18.70
C ALA A 150 -16.06 1.71 17.85
N ARG A 151 -17.13 2.37 18.29
CA ARG A 151 -18.39 2.48 17.52
C ARG A 151 -18.18 3.19 16.20
N GLN A 152 -17.45 4.32 16.24
CA GLN A 152 -17.13 5.09 15.03
C GLN A 152 -16.33 4.26 14.04
N LEU A 153 -15.32 3.51 14.49
CA LEU A 153 -14.54 2.63 13.61
C LEU A 153 -15.40 1.54 12.98
N THR A 154 -16.36 0.96 13.73
CA THR A 154 -17.30 -0.02 13.20
C THR A 154 -18.13 0.56 12.04
N ILE A 155 -18.65 1.76 12.22
CA ILE A 155 -19.43 2.47 11.19
C ILE A 155 -18.55 2.80 9.98
N THR A 156 -17.35 3.32 10.23
CA THR A 156 -16.40 3.70 9.18
C THR A 156 -15.96 2.49 8.35
N ALA A 157 -15.68 1.36 9.00
CA ALA A 157 -15.30 0.12 8.32
C ALA A 157 -16.44 -0.40 7.42
N ALA A 158 -17.67 -0.39 7.92
CA ALA A 158 -18.84 -0.81 7.16
C ALA A 158 -19.10 0.09 5.93
N ASN A 159 -19.05 1.41 6.13
CA ASN A 159 -19.30 2.38 5.06
C ASN A 159 -18.26 2.30 3.94
N ASN A 160 -17.01 2.09 4.29
CA ASN A 160 -15.90 2.01 3.32
C ASN A 160 -15.63 0.57 2.84
N LYS A 161 -16.35 -0.44 3.37
CA LYS A 161 -16.22 -1.87 3.02
C LYS A 161 -14.79 -2.39 3.21
N VAL A 162 -14.11 -1.92 4.24
CA VAL A 162 -12.73 -2.34 4.55
C VAL A 162 -12.72 -3.47 5.57
N VAL A 163 -11.73 -4.34 5.45
CA VAL A 163 -11.44 -5.40 6.42
C VAL A 163 -10.61 -4.82 7.56
N THR A 164 -10.97 -5.15 8.78
CA THR A 164 -10.27 -4.69 9.98
C THR A 164 -9.93 -5.86 10.90
N GLN A 165 -8.79 -5.77 11.56
CA GLN A 165 -8.35 -6.75 12.55
C GLN A 165 -7.68 -6.04 13.71
N MET A 166 -8.06 -6.39 14.93
CA MET A 166 -7.33 -5.98 16.13
C MET A 166 -6.25 -7.02 16.48
N GLY A 167 -5.06 -6.56 16.85
CA GLY A 167 -4.00 -7.40 17.41
C GLY A 167 -4.32 -7.82 18.84
N ASN A 168 -4.22 -9.12 19.12
CA ASN A 168 -4.48 -9.70 20.44
C ASN A 168 -3.27 -10.49 20.95
N GLN A 169 -2.08 -9.99 20.69
CA GLN A 169 -0.88 -10.63 21.22
C GLN A 169 -0.77 -10.38 22.73
N GLY A 170 -0.76 -11.43 23.51
CA GLY A 170 -0.48 -11.45 24.93
C GLY A 170 0.99 -11.55 25.23
#